data_f588300556c1c357a20998cf9cd47ab9
#
_entry.id   f588300556c1c357a20998cf9cd47ab9
#
_cell.length_a   1.000
_cell.length_b   1.000
_cell.length_c   1.000
_cell.angle_alpha   90.00
_cell.angle_beta   90.00
_cell.angle_gamma   90.00
#
_symmetry.space_group_name_H-M   'P 1'
#
loop_
_entity.id
_entity.type
_entity.pdbx_description
1 polymer ?
#
loop_
_entity_poly.entity_id
_entity_poly.type
_entity_poly.pdbx_seq_one_letter_code
_entity_poly.pdbx_strand_id
1 'polypeptide(L)'
;MLTADQVLDEFRASDALLEGHFILSSGRHSPVFLQKMRVFQYPDRTERICRALAEKIRTEFGDVDLIVSPAMGGIIPGYETARALGCPAVFVEREEGEFRLRRGFRIPEGARVVMVEDIVTTGLSSRECLAAIRRHSDNILGAACLIDRSNGRADIGVPLVALVTMDVPDYAPDALPPELAAIPAEKPGSRKVAA
;
A
#
# COMPACT_ATOMS: atom_id res chain seq x y z
N MET A 1 -19.59 -4.75 1.65
CA MET A 1 -18.13 -4.62 1.94
C MET A 1 -17.45 -5.95 1.65
N LEU A 2 -16.31 -5.97 0.92
CA LEU A 2 -15.56 -7.20 0.66
C LEU A 2 -14.95 -7.73 1.97
N THR A 3 -14.92 -9.08 2.12
CA THR A 3 -14.14 -9.71 3.19
C THR A 3 -12.64 -9.69 2.86
N ALA A 4 -11.79 -9.92 3.87
CA ALA A 4 -10.33 -9.99 3.66
C ALA A 4 -9.97 -11.07 2.63
N ASP A 5 -10.61 -12.26 2.70
CA ASP A 5 -10.38 -13.36 1.76
C ASP A 5 -10.76 -12.98 0.33
N GLN A 6 -11.90 -12.30 0.14
CA GLN A 6 -12.31 -11.83 -1.19
C GLN A 6 -11.34 -10.82 -1.79
N VAL A 7 -10.74 -9.96 -0.96
CA VAL A 7 -9.69 -9.03 -1.40
C VAL A 7 -8.44 -9.81 -1.80
N LEU A 8 -7.99 -10.76 -0.98
CA LEU A 8 -6.83 -11.59 -1.30
C LEU A 8 -7.04 -12.44 -2.56
N ASP A 9 -8.28 -12.88 -2.82
CA ASP A 9 -8.62 -13.60 -4.05
C ASP A 9 -8.45 -12.73 -5.30
N GLU A 10 -8.74 -11.41 -5.23
CA GLU A 10 -8.44 -10.49 -6.33
C GLU A 10 -6.93 -10.39 -6.58
N PHE A 11 -6.11 -10.40 -5.52
CA PHE A 11 -4.65 -10.42 -5.65
C PHE A 11 -4.14 -11.76 -6.22
N ARG A 12 -4.67 -12.92 -5.76
CA ARG A 12 -4.31 -14.24 -6.30
C ARG A 12 -4.66 -14.36 -7.78
N ALA A 13 -5.90 -13.99 -8.13
CA ALA A 13 -6.39 -14.06 -9.51
C ALA A 13 -5.67 -13.11 -10.49
N SER A 14 -4.85 -12.20 -9.96
CA SER A 14 -3.99 -11.28 -10.73
C SER A 14 -2.52 -11.68 -10.68
N ASP A 15 -2.17 -12.85 -10.13
CA ASP A 15 -0.80 -13.25 -9.77
C ASP A 15 -0.05 -12.15 -8.98
N ALA A 16 -0.79 -11.37 -8.20
CA ALA A 16 -0.23 -10.31 -7.36
C ALA A 16 0.10 -10.81 -5.95
N LEU A 17 -0.50 -11.90 -5.51
CA LEU A 17 -0.16 -12.67 -4.31
C LEU A 17 0.35 -14.03 -4.74
N LEU A 18 1.61 -14.30 -4.48
CA LEU A 18 2.28 -15.56 -4.81
C LEU A 18 2.62 -16.30 -3.51
N GLU A 19 2.38 -17.61 -3.50
CA GLU A 19 2.76 -18.51 -2.41
C GLU A 19 3.90 -19.43 -2.89
N GLY A 20 4.94 -19.62 -2.08
CA GLY A 20 6.13 -20.37 -2.44
C GLY A 20 7.31 -20.05 -1.53
N HIS A 21 8.53 -20.12 -2.04
CA HIS A 21 9.73 -19.73 -1.29
C HIS A 21 10.42 -18.58 -2.01
N PHE A 22 10.39 -17.39 -1.43
CA PHE A 22 10.87 -16.17 -2.06
C PHE A 22 12.02 -15.53 -1.28
N ILE A 23 13.05 -15.11 -2.02
CA ILE A 23 14.14 -14.30 -1.48
C ILE A 23 13.79 -12.83 -1.67
N LEU A 24 13.59 -12.13 -0.55
CA LEU A 24 13.25 -10.71 -0.52
C LEU A 24 14.49 -9.83 -0.85
N SER A 25 14.26 -8.55 -1.16
CA SER A 25 15.37 -7.59 -1.41
C SER A 25 16.29 -7.39 -0.21
N SER A 26 15.81 -7.66 1.00
CA SER A 26 16.58 -7.66 2.23
C SER A 26 17.52 -8.88 2.39
N GLY A 27 17.41 -9.88 1.50
CA GLY A 27 18.07 -11.17 1.64
C GLY A 27 17.34 -12.15 2.57
N ARG A 28 16.26 -11.74 3.21
CA ARG A 28 15.42 -12.62 4.01
C ARG A 28 14.49 -13.44 3.13
N HIS A 29 14.00 -14.56 3.63
CA HIS A 29 13.14 -15.50 2.92
C HIS A 29 11.70 -15.41 3.42
N SER A 30 10.73 -15.54 2.51
CA SER A 30 9.30 -15.48 2.86
C SER A 30 8.50 -16.54 2.10
N PRO A 31 7.47 -17.13 2.70
CA PRO A 31 6.54 -18.03 2.01
C PRO A 31 5.56 -17.28 1.08
N VAL A 32 5.53 -15.95 1.17
CA VAL A 32 4.59 -15.12 0.40
C VAL A 32 5.32 -13.95 -0.25
N PHE A 33 5.00 -13.68 -1.51
CA PHE A 33 5.47 -12.50 -2.22
C PHE A 33 4.30 -11.70 -2.81
N LEU A 34 4.28 -10.39 -2.57
CA LEU A 34 3.28 -9.48 -3.10
C LEU A 34 3.85 -8.66 -4.25
N GLN A 35 3.47 -9.04 -5.50
CA GLN A 35 3.75 -8.26 -6.71
C GLN A 35 2.58 -7.30 -6.98
N LYS A 36 2.38 -6.39 -6.02
CA LYS A 36 1.22 -5.52 -5.86
C LYS A 36 0.76 -4.79 -7.13
N MET A 37 1.70 -4.40 -8.00
CA MET A 37 1.38 -3.67 -9.22
C MET A 37 0.58 -4.51 -10.24
N ARG A 38 0.62 -5.84 -10.11
CA ARG A 38 -0.10 -6.73 -11.05
C ARG A 38 -1.62 -6.67 -10.92
N VAL A 39 -2.16 -6.37 -9.73
CA VAL A 39 -3.61 -6.21 -9.58
C VAL A 39 -4.11 -4.96 -10.31
N PHE A 40 -3.30 -3.91 -10.38
CA PHE A 40 -3.68 -2.64 -10.98
C PHE A 40 -3.71 -2.63 -12.52
N GLN A 41 -3.21 -3.70 -13.17
CA GLN A 41 -3.39 -3.87 -14.61
C GLN A 41 -4.83 -4.27 -15.00
N TYR A 42 -5.67 -4.65 -14.01
CA TYR A 42 -7.06 -5.03 -14.21
C TYR A 42 -7.99 -3.96 -13.60
N PRO A 43 -8.53 -3.03 -14.40
CA PRO A 43 -9.32 -1.90 -13.89
C PRO A 43 -10.54 -2.32 -13.06
N ASP A 44 -11.25 -3.36 -13.48
CA ASP A 44 -12.43 -3.89 -12.79
C ASP A 44 -12.12 -4.46 -11.40
N ARG A 45 -10.97 -5.12 -11.23
CA ARG A 45 -10.48 -5.62 -9.93
C ARG A 45 -10.03 -4.47 -9.05
N THR A 46 -9.27 -3.54 -9.62
CA THR A 46 -8.82 -2.32 -8.93
C THR A 46 -10.01 -1.53 -8.42
N GLU A 47 -11.03 -1.34 -9.25
CA GLU A 47 -12.27 -0.65 -8.85
C GLU A 47 -12.92 -1.34 -7.65
N ARG A 48 -13.08 -2.68 -7.69
CA ARG A 48 -13.74 -3.42 -6.60
C ARG A 48 -13.01 -3.24 -5.26
N ILE A 49 -11.69 -3.43 -5.24
CA ILE A 49 -10.92 -3.32 -3.99
C ILE A 49 -10.84 -1.88 -3.50
N CYS A 50 -10.67 -0.90 -4.38
CA CYS A 50 -10.60 0.52 -3.99
C CYS A 50 -11.96 1.06 -3.55
N ARG A 51 -13.08 0.58 -4.10
CA ARG A 51 -14.42 0.90 -3.60
C ARG A 51 -14.62 0.37 -2.17
N ALA A 52 -14.19 -0.86 -1.89
CA ALA A 52 -14.25 -1.40 -0.54
C ALA A 52 -13.36 -0.63 0.44
N LEU A 53 -12.19 -0.14 -0.01
CA LEU A 53 -11.34 0.73 0.81
C LEU A 53 -12.03 2.08 1.07
N ALA A 54 -12.68 2.68 0.06
CA ALA A 54 -13.42 3.92 0.20
C ALA A 54 -14.57 3.80 1.21
N GLU A 55 -15.28 2.66 1.23
CA GLU A 55 -16.32 2.37 2.24
C GLU A 55 -15.75 2.36 3.66
N LYS A 56 -14.59 1.71 3.87
CA LYS A 56 -13.90 1.72 5.17
C LYS A 56 -13.45 3.13 5.57
N ILE A 57 -12.89 3.89 4.63
CA ILE A 57 -12.47 5.28 4.86
C ILE A 57 -13.66 6.13 5.33
N ARG A 58 -14.81 6.03 4.65
CA ARG A 58 -16.02 6.77 5.07
C ARG A 58 -16.51 6.38 6.46
N THR A 59 -16.44 5.10 6.79
CA THR A 59 -16.86 4.60 8.10
C THR A 59 -15.96 5.13 9.21
N GLU A 60 -14.65 5.19 9.00
CA GLU A 60 -13.68 5.59 10.02
C GLU A 60 -13.49 7.10 10.12
N PHE A 61 -13.40 7.78 8.97
CA PHE A 61 -13.01 9.19 8.90
C PHE A 61 -14.15 10.13 8.50
N GLY A 62 -15.28 9.59 8.05
CA GLY A 62 -16.39 10.41 7.51
C GLY A 62 -16.07 10.96 6.11
N ASP A 63 -16.47 12.21 5.88
CA ASP A 63 -16.24 12.87 4.59
C ASP A 63 -14.78 13.25 4.40
N VAL A 64 -14.27 13.03 3.20
CA VAL A 64 -12.90 13.31 2.78
C VAL A 64 -12.91 14.28 1.60
N ASP A 65 -12.08 15.32 1.65
CA ASP A 65 -12.02 16.35 0.61
C ASP A 65 -10.89 16.08 -0.39
N LEU A 66 -9.85 15.32 0.00
CA LEU A 66 -8.70 15.07 -0.84
C LEU A 66 -8.00 13.77 -0.45
N ILE A 67 -7.67 12.96 -1.45
CA ILE A 67 -6.73 11.85 -1.29
C ILE A 67 -5.33 12.28 -1.73
N VAL A 68 -4.33 11.93 -0.92
CA VAL A 68 -2.92 12.11 -1.25
C VAL A 68 -2.20 10.76 -1.18
N SER A 69 -1.42 10.43 -2.21
CA SER A 69 -0.76 9.13 -2.31
C SER A 69 0.73 9.25 -2.57
N PRO A 70 1.57 8.34 -2.07
CA PRO A 70 2.98 8.29 -2.46
C PRO A 70 3.15 7.66 -3.84
N ALA A 71 3.87 8.31 -4.73
CA ALA A 71 4.29 7.69 -5.99
C ALA A 71 5.36 6.62 -5.73
N MET A 72 5.38 5.54 -6.51
CA MET A 72 4.53 5.19 -7.64
C MET A 72 3.35 4.30 -7.24
N GLY A 73 3.54 3.40 -6.24
CA GLY A 73 2.60 2.33 -5.91
C GLY A 73 1.22 2.83 -5.47
N GLY A 74 1.18 3.95 -4.77
CA GLY A 74 -0.05 4.55 -4.26
C GLY A 74 -0.88 5.32 -5.30
N ILE A 75 -0.33 5.65 -6.49
CA ILE A 75 -1.03 6.52 -7.45
C ILE A 75 -2.35 5.89 -7.91
N ILE A 76 -2.30 4.66 -8.41
CA ILE A 76 -3.50 4.00 -8.94
C ILE A 76 -4.54 3.74 -7.84
N PRO A 77 -4.20 3.09 -6.72
CA PRO A 77 -5.18 2.87 -5.66
C PRO A 77 -5.69 4.18 -5.04
N GLY A 78 -4.85 5.21 -4.93
CA GLY A 78 -5.29 6.51 -4.44
C GLY A 78 -6.26 7.21 -5.38
N TYR A 79 -5.97 7.22 -6.67
CA TYR A 79 -6.87 7.79 -7.68
C TYR A 79 -8.22 7.06 -7.70
N GLU A 80 -8.19 5.74 -7.70
CA GLU A 80 -9.40 4.93 -7.79
C GLU A 80 -10.24 5.00 -6.50
N THR A 81 -9.58 5.05 -5.34
CA THR A 81 -10.26 5.28 -4.06
C THR A 81 -10.90 6.68 -4.00
N ALA A 82 -10.21 7.72 -4.48
CA ALA A 82 -10.75 9.06 -4.57
C ALA A 82 -11.96 9.13 -5.53
N ARG A 83 -11.89 8.42 -6.67
CA ARG A 83 -13.03 8.29 -7.59
C ARG A 83 -14.25 7.68 -6.88
N ALA A 84 -14.04 6.64 -6.08
CA ALA A 84 -15.11 6.02 -5.31
C ALA A 84 -15.64 6.91 -4.16
N LEU A 85 -14.80 7.77 -3.60
CA LEU A 85 -15.18 8.77 -2.59
C LEU A 85 -15.85 9.99 -3.22
N GLY A 86 -15.65 10.28 -4.50
CA GLY A 86 -16.15 11.46 -5.18
C GLY A 86 -15.32 12.72 -4.88
N CYS A 87 -14.03 12.58 -4.56
CA CYS A 87 -13.13 13.70 -4.25
C CYS A 87 -11.90 13.69 -5.18
N PRO A 88 -11.15 14.80 -5.25
CA PRO A 88 -9.88 14.88 -5.96
C PRO A 88 -8.81 13.94 -5.39
N ALA A 89 -7.83 13.58 -6.25
CA ALA A 89 -6.62 12.88 -5.86
C ALA A 89 -5.37 13.59 -6.37
N VAL A 90 -4.36 13.66 -5.51
CA VAL A 90 -3.01 14.11 -5.87
C VAL A 90 -1.99 13.11 -5.34
N PHE A 91 -0.73 13.24 -5.77
CA PHE A 91 0.33 12.39 -5.23
C PHE A 91 1.59 13.21 -4.92
N VAL A 92 2.37 12.70 -4.00
CA VAL A 92 3.73 13.15 -3.74
C VAL A 92 4.71 12.19 -4.41
N GLU A 93 5.80 12.72 -4.95
CA GLU A 93 6.83 11.94 -5.62
C GLU A 93 8.21 12.21 -5.03
N ARG A 94 9.13 11.26 -5.14
CA ARG A 94 10.49 11.45 -4.64
C ARG A 94 11.28 12.37 -5.56
N GLU A 95 11.87 13.39 -4.96
CA GLU A 95 12.86 14.27 -5.55
C GLU A 95 14.05 14.32 -4.60
N GLU A 96 15.22 13.95 -5.07
CA GLU A 96 16.44 13.87 -4.25
C GLU A 96 16.28 13.03 -2.97
N GLY A 97 15.47 11.95 -3.06
CA GLY A 97 15.20 11.04 -1.95
C GLY A 97 14.04 11.42 -1.04
N GLU A 98 13.54 12.65 -1.08
CA GLU A 98 12.42 13.13 -0.28
C GLU A 98 11.10 13.16 -1.05
N PHE A 99 9.98 12.88 -0.38
CA PHE A 99 8.66 13.12 -0.96
C PHE A 99 8.34 14.60 -1.01
N ARG A 100 7.86 15.04 -2.17
CA ARG A 100 7.42 16.42 -2.43
C ARG A 100 6.12 16.46 -3.22
N LEU A 101 5.28 17.43 -2.91
CA LEU A 101 4.09 17.76 -3.70
C LEU A 101 4.56 18.60 -4.91
N ARG A 102 4.39 18.07 -6.11
CA ARG A 102 4.91 18.67 -7.35
C ARG A 102 3.79 18.83 -8.38
N ARG A 103 4.16 19.07 -9.64
CA ARG A 103 3.28 19.13 -10.82
C ARG A 103 2.15 20.17 -10.73
N GLY A 104 2.34 21.20 -9.90
CA GLY A 104 1.31 22.21 -9.69
C GLY A 104 0.14 21.75 -8.82
N PHE A 105 0.23 20.56 -8.21
CA PHE A 105 -0.75 20.09 -7.24
C PHE A 105 -0.77 20.99 -6.02
N ARG A 106 -1.97 21.15 -5.45
CA ARG A 106 -2.21 21.92 -4.23
C ARG A 106 -3.10 21.12 -3.29
N ILE A 107 -2.89 21.28 -2.00
CA ILE A 107 -3.81 20.86 -0.96
C ILE A 107 -4.56 22.10 -0.52
N PRO A 108 -5.90 22.18 -0.71
CA PRO A 108 -6.67 23.33 -0.27
C PRO A 108 -6.56 23.53 1.25
N GLU A 109 -6.57 24.78 1.69
CA GLU A 109 -6.57 25.11 3.12
C GLU A 109 -7.80 24.50 3.81
N GLY A 110 -7.57 23.87 4.97
CA GLY A 110 -8.61 23.22 5.76
C GLY A 110 -9.15 21.90 5.18
N ALA A 111 -8.72 21.47 3.99
CA ALA A 111 -9.16 20.22 3.39
C ALA A 111 -8.92 19.02 4.32
N ARG A 112 -9.92 18.16 4.46
CA ARG A 112 -9.84 16.88 5.17
C ARG A 112 -9.10 15.88 4.29
N VAL A 113 -7.85 15.60 4.64
CA VAL A 113 -6.94 14.78 3.84
C VAL A 113 -6.86 13.37 4.40
N VAL A 114 -6.93 12.36 3.51
CA VAL A 114 -6.55 10.98 3.82
C VAL A 114 -5.42 10.57 2.89
N MET A 115 -4.34 9.99 3.46
CA MET A 115 -3.29 9.37 2.67
C MET A 115 -3.72 7.96 2.26
N VAL A 116 -3.54 7.60 0.97
CA VAL A 116 -3.81 6.23 0.48
C VAL A 116 -2.53 5.63 -0.10
N GLU A 117 -2.17 4.46 0.39
CA GLU A 117 -1.02 3.67 -0.06
C GLU A 117 -1.46 2.28 -0.53
N ASP A 118 -0.65 1.60 -1.33
CA ASP A 118 -0.94 0.23 -1.76
C ASP A 118 -0.70 -0.77 -0.61
N ILE A 119 0.51 -0.82 -0.05
CA ILE A 119 0.90 -1.75 1.01
C ILE A 119 1.74 -1.02 2.07
N VAL A 120 1.36 -1.19 3.32
CA VAL A 120 2.17 -0.79 4.48
C VAL A 120 2.95 -1.98 5.00
N THR A 121 4.26 -1.79 5.23
CA THR A 121 5.15 -2.77 5.87
C THR A 121 5.71 -2.21 7.17
N THR A 122 6.86 -1.53 7.12
CA THR A 122 7.43 -0.84 8.30
C THR A 122 6.81 0.52 8.56
N GLY A 123 6.00 1.03 7.63
CA GLY A 123 5.43 2.38 7.69
C GLY A 123 6.41 3.51 7.36
N LEU A 124 7.65 3.20 6.97
CA LEU A 124 8.65 4.25 6.67
C LEU A 124 8.17 5.17 5.53
N SER A 125 7.78 4.60 4.39
CA SER A 125 7.28 5.35 3.24
C SER A 125 6.04 6.19 3.60
N SER A 126 5.15 5.60 4.40
CA SER A 126 3.92 6.26 4.86
C SER A 126 4.24 7.46 5.75
N ARG A 127 5.19 7.32 6.72
CA ARG A 127 5.64 8.46 7.54
C ARG A 127 6.27 9.57 6.73
N GLU A 128 7.12 9.23 5.75
CA GLU A 128 7.75 10.21 4.86
C GLU A 128 6.71 10.93 3.98
N CYS A 129 5.72 10.20 3.46
CA CYS A 129 4.60 10.77 2.72
C CYS A 129 3.78 11.73 3.59
N LEU A 130 3.40 11.31 4.80
CA LEU A 130 2.68 12.13 5.76
C LEU A 130 3.47 13.38 6.16
N ALA A 131 4.79 13.27 6.32
CA ALA A 131 5.65 14.43 6.58
C ALA A 131 5.63 15.43 5.40
N ALA A 132 5.58 14.94 4.16
CA ALA A 132 5.43 15.81 3.00
C ALA A 132 4.05 16.48 2.95
N ILE A 133 2.98 15.77 3.29
CA ILE A 133 1.62 16.33 3.37
C ILE A 133 1.53 17.42 4.45
N ARG A 134 2.12 17.19 5.63
CA ARG A 134 2.14 18.15 6.77
C ARG A 134 2.79 19.48 6.44
N ARG A 135 3.62 19.56 5.40
CA ARG A 135 4.18 20.86 4.92
C ARG A 135 3.09 21.74 4.25
N HIS A 136 1.92 21.18 3.94
CA HIS A 136 0.86 21.84 3.19
C HIS A 136 -0.51 21.79 3.88
N SER A 137 -0.71 20.91 4.87
CA SER A 137 -1.97 20.76 5.60
C SER A 137 -1.76 20.14 6.97
N ASP A 138 -2.44 20.69 7.98
CA ASP A 138 -2.50 20.12 9.32
C ASP A 138 -3.74 19.23 9.51
N ASN A 139 -4.70 19.26 8.58
CA ASN A 139 -5.97 18.50 8.67
C ASN A 139 -5.87 17.14 7.99
N ILE A 140 -5.00 16.28 8.51
CA ILE A 140 -4.83 14.89 8.04
C ILE A 140 -5.66 13.99 8.95
N LEU A 141 -6.77 13.44 8.43
CA LEU A 141 -7.68 12.57 9.18
C LEU A 141 -7.03 11.23 9.53
N GLY A 142 -6.23 10.69 8.61
CA GLY A 142 -5.56 9.41 8.76
C GLY A 142 -4.96 8.93 7.45
N ALA A 143 -4.68 7.63 7.43
CA ALA A 143 -4.18 6.92 6.26
C ALA A 143 -4.98 5.65 6.00
N ALA A 144 -4.95 5.18 4.75
CA ALA A 144 -5.53 3.92 4.37
C ALA A 144 -4.60 3.15 3.43
N CYS A 145 -4.70 1.81 3.44
CA CYS A 145 -3.96 0.96 2.51
C CYS A 145 -4.79 -0.27 2.11
N LEU A 146 -4.43 -0.88 0.98
CA LEU A 146 -5.04 -2.14 0.57
C LEU A 146 -4.60 -3.28 1.49
N ILE A 147 -3.30 -3.37 1.78
CA ILE A 147 -2.74 -4.43 2.63
C ILE A 147 -1.80 -3.84 3.68
N ASP A 148 -2.09 -4.11 4.94
CA ASP A 148 -1.14 -3.91 6.04
C ASP A 148 -0.42 -5.23 6.33
N ARG A 149 0.88 -5.29 5.99
CA ARG A 149 1.76 -6.44 6.27
C ARG A 149 2.45 -6.34 7.62
N SER A 150 2.23 -5.27 8.35
CA SER A 150 2.80 -5.12 9.70
C SER A 150 2.00 -5.86 10.76
N ASN A 151 0.84 -6.40 10.40
CA ASN A 151 -0.12 -6.95 11.34
C ASN A 151 -0.53 -5.93 12.42
N GLY A 152 -0.80 -4.69 12.00
CA GLY A 152 -1.19 -3.59 12.89
C GLY A 152 -0.04 -2.98 13.72
N ARG A 153 1.21 -3.42 13.49
CA ARG A 153 2.37 -2.94 14.28
C ARG A 153 2.99 -1.64 13.74
N ALA A 154 2.68 -1.26 12.50
CA ALA A 154 3.24 -0.05 11.91
C ALA A 154 2.65 1.20 12.55
N ASP A 155 3.44 1.90 13.33
CA ASP A 155 3.10 3.25 13.77
C ASP A 155 3.53 4.26 12.69
N ILE A 156 2.56 4.94 12.10
CA ILE A 156 2.77 5.95 11.06
C ILE A 156 2.45 7.37 11.55
N GLY A 157 2.08 7.53 12.82
CA GLY A 157 1.77 8.82 13.45
C GLY A 157 0.39 9.39 13.12
N VAL A 158 -0.50 8.58 12.53
CA VAL A 158 -1.93 8.85 12.32
C VAL A 158 -2.68 7.52 12.32
N PRO A 159 -4.02 7.51 12.53
CA PRO A 159 -4.83 6.28 12.37
C PRO A 159 -4.65 5.65 10.99
N LEU A 160 -4.49 4.32 10.94
CA LEU A 160 -4.36 3.55 9.70
C LEU A 160 -5.54 2.61 9.52
N VAL A 161 -6.24 2.74 8.40
CA VAL A 161 -7.28 1.82 7.94
C VAL A 161 -6.69 0.90 6.87
N ALA A 162 -6.69 -0.40 7.11
CA ALA A 162 -6.28 -1.39 6.12
C ALA A 162 -7.49 -2.16 5.58
N LEU A 163 -7.54 -2.43 4.27
CA LEU A 163 -8.56 -3.30 3.72
C LEU A 163 -8.34 -4.74 4.16
N VAL A 164 -7.07 -5.18 4.14
CA VAL A 164 -6.60 -6.45 4.70
C VAL A 164 -5.41 -6.19 5.62
N THR A 165 -5.42 -6.84 6.80
CA THR A 165 -4.26 -6.93 7.68
C THR A 165 -3.77 -8.37 7.66
N MET A 166 -2.47 -8.57 7.41
CA MET A 166 -1.88 -9.90 7.36
C MET A 166 -0.49 -9.93 7.99
N ASP A 167 -0.19 -11.01 8.68
CA ASP A 167 1.15 -11.31 9.13
C ASP A 167 1.86 -12.16 8.04
N VAL A 168 2.92 -11.62 7.48
CA VAL A 168 3.74 -12.35 6.50
C VAL A 168 5.10 -12.60 7.15
N PRO A 169 5.35 -13.82 7.61
CA PRO A 169 6.61 -14.14 8.23
C PRO A 169 7.76 -14.02 7.23
N ASP A 170 8.90 -13.58 7.73
CA ASP A 170 10.16 -13.66 7.02
C ASP A 170 11.25 -14.28 7.90
N TYR A 171 12.18 -14.98 7.29
CA TYR A 171 13.18 -15.80 7.96
C TYR A 171 14.59 -15.41 7.50
N ALA A 172 15.56 -15.52 8.40
CA ALA A 172 16.96 -15.44 8.02
C ALA A 172 17.35 -16.68 7.19
N PRO A 173 18.31 -16.57 6.28
CA PRO A 173 18.71 -17.69 5.41
C PRO A 173 19.17 -18.95 6.15
N ASP A 174 19.70 -18.77 7.37
CA ASP A 174 20.19 -19.81 8.27
C ASP A 174 19.12 -20.32 9.27
N ALA A 175 17.90 -19.80 9.21
CA ALA A 175 16.81 -20.12 10.14
C ALA A 175 15.49 -20.40 9.40
N LEU A 176 15.56 -21.13 8.29
CA LEU A 176 14.38 -21.48 7.49
C LEU A 176 13.59 -22.62 8.15
N PRO A 177 12.25 -22.51 8.21
CA PRO A 177 11.40 -23.65 8.54
C PRO A 177 11.62 -24.79 7.54
N PRO A 178 11.59 -26.08 7.99
CA PRO A 178 11.85 -27.22 7.11
C PRO A 178 10.94 -27.27 5.88
N GLU A 179 9.67 -26.92 6.04
CA GLU A 179 8.69 -26.87 4.96
C GLU A 179 9.04 -25.81 3.90
N LEU A 180 9.57 -24.67 4.31
CA LEU A 180 10.00 -23.62 3.37
C LEU A 180 11.33 -24.00 2.70
N ALA A 181 12.25 -24.59 3.45
CA ALA A 181 13.53 -25.04 2.94
C ALA A 181 13.41 -26.15 1.88
N ALA A 182 12.32 -26.92 1.91
CA ALA A 182 12.03 -27.98 0.94
C ALA A 182 11.59 -27.44 -0.44
N ILE A 183 11.19 -26.18 -0.53
CA ILE A 183 10.74 -25.53 -1.77
C ILE A 183 11.95 -24.81 -2.39
N PRO A 184 12.23 -24.95 -3.70
CA PRO A 184 13.26 -24.16 -4.37
C PRO A 184 13.02 -22.66 -4.20
N ALA A 185 14.06 -21.94 -3.78
CA ALA A 185 13.95 -20.50 -3.54
C ALA A 185 13.98 -19.71 -4.86
N GLU A 186 13.05 -18.79 -5.02
CA GLU A 186 12.94 -17.87 -6.15
C GLU A 186 13.23 -16.44 -5.71
N LYS A 187 13.83 -15.64 -6.60
CA LYS A 187 14.03 -14.21 -6.38
C LYS A 187 13.11 -13.41 -7.32
N PRO A 188 11.87 -13.16 -6.92
CA PRO A 188 10.95 -12.39 -7.75
C PRO A 188 11.33 -10.91 -7.73
N GLY A 189 11.08 -10.19 -8.81
CA GLY A 189 11.21 -8.74 -8.86
C GLY A 189 11.77 -8.21 -10.18
N SER A 190 11.50 -6.94 -10.45
CA SER A 190 11.90 -6.21 -11.67
C SER A 190 13.38 -5.78 -11.68
N ARG A 191 14.12 -5.97 -10.60
CA ARG A 191 15.56 -5.70 -10.57
C ARG A 191 16.32 -6.96 -10.95
N LYS A 192 16.64 -7.12 -12.23
CA LYS A 192 17.77 -7.95 -12.62
C LYS A 192 19.00 -7.38 -11.91
N VAL A 193 19.57 -8.11 -10.96
CA VAL A 193 20.93 -7.83 -10.51
C VAL A 193 21.78 -8.07 -11.76
N ALA A 194 22.45 -7.02 -12.24
CA ALA A 194 23.46 -7.18 -13.28
C ALA A 194 24.44 -8.24 -12.79
N ALA A 195 24.69 -9.25 -13.64
CA ALA A 195 25.70 -10.26 -13.42
C ALA A 195 27.09 -9.62 -13.47
#